data_78f07aaaecff0900d24c5ead6143d36c
#
_entry.id   78f07aaaecff0900d24c5ead6143d36c
#
_cell.length_a   1.000
_cell.length_b   1.000
_cell.length_c   1.000
_cell.angle_alpha   90.00
_cell.angle_beta   90.00
_cell.angle_gamma   90.00
#
_symmetry.space_group_name_H-M   'P 1'
#
loop_
_entity.id
_entity.type
_entity.pdbx_description
1 polymer ?
#
loop_
_entity_poly.entity_id
_entity_poly.type
_entity_poly.pdbx_seq_one_letter_code
_entity_poly.pdbx_strand_id
1 'polypeptide(L)'
;MALKTIRALPMVLLLAGCTTMVADPAETAKWQLLANQATAHFRVAAVSVQPVAGHNSAYLCHEGQIRLAVKAGYVRFRLAHELGHHVLHHCGTSYAQELDANVVAIQVLQLWGLSETDAVRETVVFLLEVKKFQGNVQRPGHNVCGEAAALLRRYPSVPDPRMRGDRTCAEEFGGAKS
;
A
#
# COMPACT_ATOMS: atom_id res chain seq x y z
N MET A 1 -51.71 -28.28 47.80
CA MET A 1 -50.42 -28.40 47.03
C MET A 1 -50.55 -27.68 45.71
N ALA A 2 -49.93 -26.50 45.55
CA ALA A 2 -50.05 -25.68 44.36
C ALA A 2 -48.76 -25.81 43.54
N LEU A 3 -48.87 -26.37 42.33
CA LEU A 3 -47.74 -26.43 41.37
C LEU A 3 -47.49 -25.02 40.81
N LYS A 4 -46.28 -24.50 41.06
CA LYS A 4 -45.77 -23.28 40.42
C LYS A 4 -45.23 -23.64 39.03
N THR A 5 -45.92 -23.15 38.01
CA THR A 5 -45.46 -23.26 36.62
C THR A 5 -44.34 -22.25 36.37
N ILE A 6 -43.11 -22.73 36.13
CA ILE A 6 -41.98 -21.90 35.74
C ILE A 6 -42.09 -21.65 34.24
N ARG A 7 -42.36 -20.40 33.86
CA ARG A 7 -42.30 -19.96 32.46
C ARG A 7 -40.83 -19.71 32.07
N ALA A 8 -40.31 -20.51 31.17
CA ALA A 8 -39.03 -20.26 30.55
C ALA A 8 -39.16 -19.08 29.59
N LEU A 9 -38.36 -18.02 29.81
CA LEU A 9 -38.18 -16.93 28.83
C LEU A 9 -37.26 -17.46 27.69
N PRO A 10 -37.60 -17.21 26.42
CA PRO A 10 -36.72 -17.49 25.34
C PRO A 10 -35.53 -16.48 25.35
N MET A 11 -34.35 -17.00 25.51
CA MET A 11 -33.08 -16.27 25.36
C MET A 11 -32.89 -15.95 23.88
N VAL A 12 -33.21 -14.72 23.49
CA VAL A 12 -32.89 -14.22 22.13
C VAL A 12 -31.38 -14.01 22.03
N LEU A 13 -30.68 -14.94 21.39
CA LEU A 13 -29.29 -14.78 21.01
C LEU A 13 -29.24 -13.68 19.94
N LEU A 14 -28.85 -12.48 20.33
CA LEU A 14 -28.43 -11.43 19.44
C LEU A 14 -27.05 -11.86 18.85
N LEU A 15 -27.09 -12.50 17.69
CA LEU A 15 -25.93 -12.66 16.84
C LEU A 15 -25.48 -11.26 16.39
N ALA A 16 -24.54 -10.68 17.11
CA ALA A 16 -23.82 -9.51 16.65
C ALA A 16 -23.08 -9.93 15.36
N GLY A 17 -23.74 -9.75 14.22
CA GLY A 17 -23.14 -9.95 12.92
C GLY A 17 -21.96 -8.98 12.80
N CYS A 18 -20.73 -9.50 12.81
CA CYS A 18 -19.60 -8.78 12.27
C CYS A 18 -19.94 -8.47 10.82
N THR A 19 -20.43 -7.28 10.54
CA THR A 19 -20.53 -6.75 9.18
C THR A 19 -19.09 -6.54 8.69
N THR A 20 -18.52 -7.60 8.12
CA THR A 20 -17.40 -7.43 7.21
C THR A 20 -17.91 -6.51 6.12
N MET A 21 -17.43 -5.26 6.09
CA MET A 21 -17.77 -4.35 5.01
C MET A 21 -17.28 -5.01 3.72
N VAL A 22 -18.21 -5.58 2.99
CA VAL A 22 -17.94 -6.11 1.64
C VAL A 22 -17.60 -4.87 0.81
N ALA A 23 -16.39 -4.85 0.26
CA ALA A 23 -16.00 -3.77 -0.65
C ALA A 23 -16.99 -3.74 -1.82
N ASP A 24 -17.28 -2.53 -2.30
CA ASP A 24 -18.13 -2.34 -3.47
C ASP A 24 -17.61 -3.22 -4.62
N PRO A 25 -18.44 -4.10 -5.22
CA PRO A 25 -18.03 -4.95 -6.32
C PRO A 25 -17.43 -4.17 -7.49
N ALA A 26 -17.93 -2.96 -7.79
CA ALA A 26 -17.41 -2.11 -8.85
C ALA A 26 -16.02 -1.59 -8.51
N GLU A 27 -15.77 -1.23 -7.25
CA GLU A 27 -14.44 -0.82 -6.79
C GLU A 27 -13.47 -2.00 -6.84
N THR A 28 -13.90 -3.18 -6.40
CA THR A 28 -13.09 -4.41 -6.48
C THR A 28 -12.71 -4.72 -7.93
N ALA A 29 -13.66 -4.68 -8.84
CA ALA A 29 -13.43 -4.93 -10.28
C ALA A 29 -12.44 -3.93 -10.87
N LYS A 30 -12.53 -2.65 -10.51
CA LYS A 30 -11.59 -1.60 -10.94
C LYS A 30 -10.15 -1.92 -10.54
N TRP A 31 -9.92 -2.26 -9.28
CA TRP A 31 -8.56 -2.56 -8.78
C TRP A 31 -8.01 -3.86 -9.35
N GLN A 32 -8.88 -4.87 -9.54
CA GLN A 32 -8.50 -6.12 -10.19
C GLN A 32 -8.11 -5.90 -11.66
N LEU A 33 -8.84 -5.04 -12.39
CA LEU A 33 -8.50 -4.72 -13.78
C LEU A 33 -7.12 -4.09 -13.90
N LEU A 34 -6.79 -3.12 -13.03
CA LEU A 34 -5.47 -2.49 -13.00
C LEU A 34 -4.36 -3.49 -12.65
N ALA A 35 -4.60 -4.41 -11.70
CA ALA A 35 -3.65 -5.47 -11.37
C ALA A 35 -3.43 -6.41 -12.57
N ASN A 36 -4.50 -6.80 -13.28
CA ASN A 36 -4.40 -7.65 -14.46
C ASN A 36 -3.60 -6.99 -15.59
N GLN A 37 -3.75 -5.68 -15.80
CA GLN A 37 -2.95 -4.94 -16.77
C GLN A 37 -1.45 -4.99 -16.42
N ALA A 38 -1.11 -4.78 -15.15
CA ALA A 38 0.27 -4.82 -14.69
C ALA A 38 0.87 -6.22 -14.81
N THR A 39 0.18 -7.26 -14.32
CA THR A 39 0.69 -8.64 -14.39
C THR A 39 0.87 -9.13 -15.82
N ALA A 40 -0.02 -8.74 -16.73
CA ALA A 40 0.12 -9.02 -18.17
C ALA A 40 1.33 -8.30 -18.77
N HIS A 41 1.55 -7.02 -18.44
CA HIS A 41 2.69 -6.23 -18.92
C HIS A 41 4.02 -6.85 -18.49
N PHE A 42 4.15 -7.21 -17.22
CA PHE A 42 5.37 -7.82 -16.65
C PHE A 42 5.47 -9.32 -16.93
N ARG A 43 4.47 -9.93 -17.55
CA ARG A 43 4.42 -11.38 -17.88
C ARG A 43 4.58 -12.27 -16.67
N VAL A 44 3.98 -11.89 -15.55
CA VAL A 44 3.91 -12.67 -14.32
C VAL A 44 2.53 -13.28 -14.12
N ALA A 45 2.41 -14.23 -13.19
CA ALA A 45 1.14 -14.84 -12.85
C ALA A 45 0.11 -13.78 -12.41
N ALA A 46 -1.17 -14.04 -12.65
CA ALA A 46 -2.22 -13.19 -12.16
C ALA A 46 -2.25 -13.18 -10.62
N VAL A 47 -2.59 -12.03 -10.05
CA VAL A 47 -2.73 -11.83 -8.60
C VAL A 47 -4.15 -11.39 -8.29
N SER A 48 -4.74 -11.90 -7.19
CA SER A 48 -6.05 -11.44 -6.73
C SER A 48 -5.93 -10.17 -5.90
N VAL A 49 -6.88 -9.23 -6.06
CA VAL A 49 -6.93 -8.01 -5.26
C VAL A 49 -8.16 -8.04 -4.35
N GLN A 50 -7.94 -7.98 -3.04
CA GLN A 50 -8.97 -7.92 -2.03
C GLN A 50 -8.97 -6.54 -1.38
N PRO A 51 -9.95 -5.67 -1.68
CA PRO A 51 -10.13 -4.42 -0.96
C PRO A 51 -10.44 -4.66 0.51
N VAL A 52 -9.78 -3.90 1.39
CA VAL A 52 -9.98 -3.97 2.84
C VAL A 52 -10.19 -2.57 3.43
N ALA A 53 -10.93 -2.50 4.52
CA ALA A 53 -11.22 -1.24 5.22
C ALA A 53 -10.03 -0.72 6.06
N GLY A 54 -8.97 -1.49 6.21
CA GLY A 54 -7.80 -1.14 7.02
C GLY A 54 -6.95 -0.01 6.43
N HIS A 55 -5.88 0.34 7.12
CA HIS A 55 -4.96 1.40 6.70
C HIS A 55 -3.71 0.87 5.97
N ASN A 56 -3.43 -0.43 6.03
CA ASN A 56 -2.25 -1.04 5.44
C ASN A 56 -2.63 -1.96 4.29
N SER A 57 -1.96 -1.81 3.17
CA SER A 57 -1.95 -2.79 2.10
C SER A 57 -0.85 -3.83 2.36
N ALA A 58 -0.96 -5.00 1.76
CA ALA A 58 0.06 -6.04 1.84
C ALA A 58 -0.07 -7.02 0.67
N TYR A 59 1.05 -7.42 0.10
CA TYR A 59 1.13 -8.58 -0.76
C TYR A 59 1.33 -9.86 0.06
N LEU A 60 0.43 -10.80 -0.09
CA LEU A 60 0.46 -12.12 0.55
C LEU A 60 1.08 -13.11 -0.43
N CYS A 61 2.39 -13.25 -0.38
CA CYS A 61 3.20 -13.96 -1.36
C CYS A 61 2.76 -15.44 -1.56
N HIS A 62 2.46 -16.15 -0.47
CA HIS A 62 2.04 -17.56 -0.55
C HIS A 62 0.61 -17.75 -1.05
N GLU A 63 -0.19 -16.71 -0.96
CA GLU A 63 -1.60 -16.72 -1.38
C GLU A 63 -1.78 -16.17 -2.80
N GLY A 64 -0.76 -15.50 -3.36
CA GLY A 64 -0.88 -14.77 -4.62
C GLY A 64 -1.97 -13.70 -4.56
N GLN A 65 -2.06 -13.00 -3.43
CA GLN A 65 -3.12 -12.04 -3.13
C GLN A 65 -2.56 -10.71 -2.65
N ILE A 66 -3.20 -9.61 -3.08
CA ILE A 66 -2.96 -8.28 -2.54
C ILE A 66 -4.17 -7.86 -1.70
N ARG A 67 -3.95 -7.58 -0.41
CA ARG A 67 -4.91 -6.86 0.43
C ARG A 67 -4.71 -5.37 0.23
N LEU A 68 -5.71 -4.69 -0.31
CA LEU A 68 -5.62 -3.28 -0.68
C LEU A 68 -6.45 -2.41 0.25
N ALA A 69 -5.80 -1.51 1.00
CA ALA A 69 -6.44 -0.54 1.89
C ALA A 69 -7.10 0.59 1.08
N VAL A 70 -8.35 0.43 0.69
CA VAL A 70 -9.06 1.37 -0.22
C VAL A 70 -9.55 2.65 0.44
N LYS A 71 -9.61 2.72 1.76
CA LYS A 71 -9.98 3.94 2.50
C LYS A 71 -8.78 4.79 2.92
N ALA A 72 -7.57 4.28 2.75
CA ALA A 72 -6.35 5.03 2.97
C ALA A 72 -6.03 5.89 1.74
N GLY A 73 -5.34 7.02 1.93
CA GLY A 73 -4.84 7.82 0.80
C GLY A 73 -3.89 7.04 -0.11
N TYR A 74 -3.68 7.52 -1.33
CA TYR A 74 -2.72 6.96 -2.30
C TYR A 74 -3.00 5.51 -2.71
N VAL A 75 -4.27 5.12 -2.82
CA VAL A 75 -4.69 3.73 -3.11
C VAL A 75 -4.02 3.19 -4.38
N ARG A 76 -3.91 4.03 -5.42
CA ARG A 76 -3.29 3.68 -6.69
C ARG A 76 -1.82 3.33 -6.52
N PHE A 77 -1.06 4.18 -5.82
CA PHE A 77 0.35 3.89 -5.49
C PHE A 77 0.47 2.63 -4.63
N ARG A 78 -0.38 2.47 -3.61
CA ARG A 78 -0.35 1.27 -2.74
C ARG A 78 -0.51 -0.01 -3.56
N LEU A 79 -1.49 -0.05 -4.48
CA LEU A 79 -1.64 -1.20 -5.37
C LEU A 79 -0.39 -1.41 -6.24
N ALA A 80 0.17 -0.34 -6.80
CA ALA A 80 1.38 -0.41 -7.62
C ALA A 80 2.58 -0.95 -6.84
N HIS A 81 2.73 -0.56 -5.57
CA HIS A 81 3.80 -1.02 -4.68
C HIS A 81 3.66 -2.52 -4.36
N GLU A 82 2.46 -2.98 -3.97
CA GLU A 82 2.22 -4.40 -3.71
C GLU A 82 2.38 -5.26 -4.98
N LEU A 83 2.04 -4.71 -6.15
CA LEU A 83 2.36 -5.33 -7.45
C LEU A 83 3.87 -5.40 -7.68
N GLY A 84 4.64 -4.42 -7.22
CA GLY A 84 6.10 -4.48 -7.24
C GLY A 84 6.64 -5.69 -6.49
N HIS A 85 6.16 -5.96 -5.29
CA HIS A 85 6.52 -7.18 -4.55
C HIS A 85 6.10 -8.44 -5.29
N HIS A 86 4.91 -8.46 -5.90
CA HIS A 86 4.44 -9.60 -6.68
C HIS A 86 5.31 -9.87 -7.91
N VAL A 87 5.61 -8.83 -8.69
CA VAL A 87 6.45 -8.92 -9.91
C VAL A 87 7.85 -9.43 -9.60
N LEU A 88 8.41 -9.03 -8.47
CA LEU A 88 9.76 -9.39 -8.04
C LEU A 88 9.80 -10.64 -7.15
N HIS A 89 8.66 -11.29 -6.92
CA HIS A 89 8.53 -12.47 -6.04
C HIS A 89 9.08 -12.24 -4.61
N HIS A 90 8.87 -11.06 -4.05
CA HIS A 90 9.29 -10.73 -2.70
C HIS A 90 8.34 -11.36 -1.67
N CYS A 91 8.86 -12.26 -0.83
CA CYS A 91 8.11 -12.90 0.26
C CYS A 91 8.59 -12.42 1.65
N GLY A 92 9.38 -11.39 1.71
CA GLY A 92 9.89 -10.78 2.93
C GLY A 92 9.90 -9.25 2.82
N THR A 93 10.39 -8.63 3.87
CA THR A 93 10.56 -7.17 3.95
C THR A 93 12.01 -6.85 4.28
N SER A 94 12.73 -6.28 3.33
CA SER A 94 14.06 -5.68 3.53
C SER A 94 14.08 -4.32 2.84
N TYR A 95 14.98 -3.45 3.26
CA TYR A 95 15.14 -2.14 2.60
C TYR A 95 15.33 -2.24 1.09
N ALA A 96 16.13 -3.22 0.62
CA ALA A 96 16.34 -3.43 -0.80
C ALA A 96 15.06 -3.84 -1.52
N GLN A 97 14.28 -4.76 -0.93
CA GLN A 97 13.02 -5.21 -1.50
C GLN A 97 11.97 -4.08 -1.56
N GLU A 98 11.90 -3.24 -0.52
CA GLU A 98 11.01 -2.08 -0.51
C GLU A 98 11.40 -1.06 -1.59
N LEU A 99 12.71 -0.76 -1.72
CA LEU A 99 13.20 0.14 -2.76
C LEU A 99 12.92 -0.41 -4.17
N ASP A 100 13.17 -1.69 -4.40
CA ASP A 100 12.91 -2.33 -5.68
C ASP A 100 11.41 -2.36 -6.01
N ALA A 101 10.55 -2.63 -5.02
CA ALA A 101 9.10 -2.56 -5.17
C ALA A 101 8.62 -1.14 -5.53
N ASN A 102 9.21 -0.10 -4.92
CA ASN A 102 8.93 1.29 -5.28
C ASN A 102 9.36 1.63 -6.71
N VAL A 103 10.48 1.09 -7.20
CA VAL A 103 10.91 1.27 -8.59
C VAL A 103 9.93 0.63 -9.56
N VAL A 104 9.47 -0.59 -9.29
CA VAL A 104 8.43 -1.24 -10.10
C VAL A 104 7.10 -0.50 -9.99
N ALA A 105 6.74 0.02 -8.81
CA ALA A 105 5.53 0.83 -8.64
C ALA A 105 5.53 2.06 -9.56
N ILE A 106 6.66 2.73 -9.73
CA ILE A 106 6.79 3.84 -10.68
C ILE A 106 6.48 3.38 -12.11
N GLN A 107 7.00 2.22 -12.54
CA GLN A 107 6.72 1.66 -13.88
C GLN A 107 5.24 1.29 -14.04
N VAL A 108 4.63 0.73 -13.00
CA VAL A 108 3.19 0.40 -12.97
C VAL A 108 2.34 1.68 -13.07
N LEU A 109 2.70 2.74 -12.34
CA LEU A 109 2.00 4.03 -12.41
C LEU A 109 2.11 4.66 -13.81
N GLN A 110 3.27 4.53 -14.47
CA GLN A 110 3.45 4.96 -15.87
C GLN A 110 2.59 4.13 -16.82
N LEU A 111 2.53 2.81 -16.65
CA LEU A 111 1.64 1.93 -17.41
C LEU A 111 0.17 2.38 -17.29
N TRP A 112 -0.22 2.89 -16.13
CA TRP A 112 -1.55 3.43 -15.88
C TRP A 112 -1.73 4.90 -16.29
N GLY A 113 -0.77 5.47 -17.03
CA GLY A 113 -0.87 6.76 -17.71
C GLY A 113 -0.30 7.96 -16.96
N LEU A 114 0.48 7.78 -15.89
CA LEU A 114 1.26 8.88 -15.33
C LEU A 114 2.53 9.13 -16.15
N SER A 115 2.99 10.38 -16.20
CA SER A 115 4.35 10.67 -16.64
C SER A 115 5.36 10.09 -15.63
N GLU A 116 6.60 9.85 -16.05
CA GLU A 116 7.67 9.43 -15.13
C GLU A 116 7.79 10.40 -13.95
N THR A 117 7.82 11.70 -14.24
CA THR A 117 7.91 12.75 -13.22
C THR A 117 6.79 12.67 -12.19
N ASP A 118 5.54 12.44 -12.64
CA ASP A 118 4.40 12.37 -11.74
C ASP A 118 4.37 11.06 -10.96
N ALA A 119 4.76 9.95 -11.57
CA ALA A 119 4.85 8.65 -10.90
C ALA A 119 5.91 8.67 -9.79
N VAL A 120 7.10 9.22 -10.06
CA VAL A 120 8.16 9.38 -9.05
C VAL A 120 7.72 10.34 -7.96
N ARG A 121 7.11 11.48 -8.33
CA ARG A 121 6.60 12.45 -7.36
C ARG A 121 5.55 11.84 -6.45
N GLU A 122 4.56 11.10 -6.98
CA GLU A 122 3.53 10.43 -6.18
C GLU A 122 4.16 9.44 -5.19
N THR A 123 5.14 8.65 -5.65
CA THR A 123 5.87 7.70 -4.81
C THR A 123 6.63 8.39 -3.67
N VAL A 124 7.41 9.43 -3.99
CA VAL A 124 8.20 10.17 -2.99
C VAL A 124 7.30 10.88 -1.99
N VAL A 125 6.24 11.55 -2.46
CA VAL A 125 5.28 12.23 -1.57
C VAL A 125 4.61 11.24 -0.63
N PHE A 126 4.21 10.06 -1.12
CA PHE A 126 3.67 9.02 -0.26
C PHE A 126 4.65 8.60 0.84
N LEU A 127 5.92 8.36 0.51
CA LEU A 127 6.95 7.99 1.49
C LEU A 127 7.13 9.07 2.56
N LEU A 128 7.15 10.35 2.16
CA LEU A 128 7.24 11.47 3.10
C LEU A 128 5.99 11.59 3.99
N GLU A 129 4.80 11.36 3.45
CA GLU A 129 3.56 11.33 4.25
C GLU A 129 3.56 10.15 5.24
N VAL A 130 4.02 8.97 4.84
CA VAL A 130 4.19 7.83 5.74
C VAL A 130 5.12 8.19 6.89
N LYS A 131 6.24 8.88 6.63
CA LYS A 131 7.17 9.34 7.68
C LYS A 131 6.50 10.30 8.65
N LYS A 132 5.73 11.26 8.16
CA LYS A 132 4.98 12.20 9.01
C LYS A 132 4.00 11.49 9.93
N PHE A 133 3.29 10.48 9.41
CA PHE A 133 2.33 9.71 10.17
C PHE A 133 2.97 8.76 11.19
N GLN A 134 4.06 8.11 10.82
CA GLN A 134 4.75 7.13 11.67
C GLN A 134 5.71 7.77 12.67
N GLY A 135 6.08 9.03 12.46
CA GLY A 135 7.10 9.70 13.27
C GLY A 135 8.41 8.89 13.26
N ASN A 136 8.90 8.54 14.44
CA ASN A 136 10.14 7.77 14.60
C ASN A 136 9.92 6.25 14.72
N VAL A 137 8.70 5.75 14.52
CA VAL A 137 8.44 4.31 14.53
C VAL A 137 9.05 3.70 13.27
N GLN A 138 10.15 2.99 13.45
CA GLN A 138 10.77 2.22 12.37
C GLN A 138 10.01 0.90 12.22
N ARG A 139 9.58 0.60 11.00
CA ARG A 139 9.10 -0.74 10.64
C ARG A 139 10.28 -1.55 10.11
N PRO A 140 10.38 -2.83 10.46
CA PRO A 140 11.39 -3.71 9.87
C PRO A 140 11.37 -3.62 8.34
N GLY A 141 12.55 -3.44 7.73
CA GLY A 141 12.69 -3.33 6.28
C GLY A 141 12.38 -1.94 5.68
N HIS A 142 11.66 -1.06 6.38
CA HIS A 142 11.30 0.26 5.86
C HIS A 142 12.21 1.37 6.39
N ASN A 143 12.96 1.98 5.49
CA ASN A 143 13.59 3.28 5.71
C ASN A 143 13.04 4.26 4.66
N VAL A 144 11.85 4.76 4.91
CA VAL A 144 11.10 5.59 3.94
C VAL A 144 11.86 6.84 3.49
N CYS A 145 12.69 7.42 4.38
CA CYS A 145 13.54 8.56 4.02
C CYS A 145 14.69 8.13 3.10
N GLY A 146 15.36 7.01 3.41
CA GLY A 146 16.39 6.44 2.56
C GLY A 146 15.84 6.02 1.19
N GLU A 147 14.66 5.44 1.15
CA GLU A 147 13.96 5.08 -0.10
C GLU A 147 13.65 6.31 -0.95
N ALA A 148 13.05 7.36 -0.36
CA ALA A 148 12.76 8.61 -1.05
C ALA A 148 14.05 9.25 -1.60
N ALA A 149 15.13 9.29 -0.81
CA ALA A 149 16.42 9.80 -1.24
C ALA A 149 17.03 8.98 -2.38
N ALA A 150 16.92 7.66 -2.33
CA ALA A 150 17.42 6.77 -3.38
C ALA A 150 16.66 6.97 -4.69
N LEU A 151 15.33 7.13 -4.63
CA LEU A 151 14.50 7.40 -5.79
C LEU A 151 14.84 8.75 -6.43
N LEU A 152 15.00 9.83 -5.66
CA LEU A 152 15.38 11.14 -6.20
C LEU A 152 16.78 11.13 -6.82
N ARG A 153 17.72 10.34 -6.29
CA ARG A 153 19.03 10.14 -6.96
C ARG A 153 18.92 9.37 -8.28
N ARG A 154 18.01 8.39 -8.35
CA ARG A 154 17.77 7.59 -9.56
C ARG A 154 17.05 8.38 -10.66
N TYR A 155 16.21 9.34 -10.28
CA TYR A 155 15.40 10.16 -11.17
C TYR A 155 15.71 11.66 -10.99
N PRO A 156 16.92 12.13 -11.37
CA PRO A 156 17.40 13.47 -11.06
C PRO A 156 16.62 14.59 -11.78
N SER A 157 15.86 14.25 -12.81
CA SER A 157 14.97 15.19 -13.52
C SER A 157 13.71 15.55 -12.73
N VAL A 158 13.40 14.81 -11.68
CA VAL A 158 12.22 15.05 -10.86
C VAL A 158 12.55 16.10 -9.79
N PRO A 159 11.81 17.20 -9.73
CA PRO A 159 12.04 18.22 -8.71
C PRO A 159 11.89 17.64 -7.31
N ASP A 160 12.88 17.89 -6.48
CA ASP A 160 12.86 17.50 -5.07
C ASP A 160 11.70 18.21 -4.33
N PRO A 161 10.78 17.48 -3.70
CA PRO A 161 9.68 18.09 -2.95
C PRO A 161 10.14 19.04 -1.84
N ARG A 162 11.36 18.87 -1.32
CA ARG A 162 11.96 19.73 -0.29
C ARG A 162 12.24 21.15 -0.81
N MET A 163 12.44 21.34 -2.08
CA MET A 163 12.55 22.67 -2.70
C MET A 163 11.31 23.54 -2.43
N ARG A 164 10.21 22.93 -2.01
CA ARG A 164 8.97 23.60 -1.60
C ARG A 164 8.82 23.74 -0.09
N GLY A 165 9.91 23.56 0.69
CA GLY A 165 9.94 23.76 2.15
C GLY A 165 9.56 22.53 2.97
N ASP A 166 9.36 21.34 2.38
CA ASP A 166 9.18 20.11 3.13
C ASP A 166 10.50 19.70 3.79
N ARG A 167 10.55 19.72 5.12
CA ARG A 167 11.73 19.35 5.91
C ARG A 167 11.70 17.88 6.40
N THR A 168 10.69 17.13 6.00
CA THR A 168 10.62 15.71 6.33
C THR A 168 11.84 15.00 5.73
N CYS A 169 12.52 14.19 6.51
CA CYS A 169 13.74 13.49 6.11
C CYS A 169 14.96 14.41 5.81
N ALA A 170 15.00 15.62 6.32
CA ALA A 170 16.09 16.56 6.03
C ALA A 170 17.48 16.01 6.42
N GLU A 171 17.58 15.19 7.47
CA GLU A 171 18.84 14.60 7.94
C GLU A 171 19.39 13.57 6.95
N GLU A 172 18.54 12.69 6.41
CA GLU A 172 18.91 11.65 5.45
C GLU A 172 19.27 12.21 4.07
N PHE A 173 18.68 13.35 3.73
CA PHE A 173 19.00 14.05 2.50
C PHE A 173 20.19 15.02 2.65
N GLY A 174 20.51 15.43 3.89
CA GLY A 174 21.51 16.45 4.18
C GLY A 174 22.97 16.01 4.05
N GLY A 175 23.25 14.79 3.64
CA GLY A 175 24.62 14.26 3.48
C GLY A 175 25.44 14.83 2.34
N ALA A 176 24.94 15.77 1.56
CA ALA A 176 25.69 16.57 0.61
C ALA A 176 25.92 17.97 1.20
N LYS A 177 26.81 18.07 2.20
CA LYS A 177 27.47 19.35 2.47
C LYS A 177 28.40 19.62 1.31
N SER A 178 28.07 20.65 0.54
CA SER A 178 28.94 21.31 -0.44
C SER A 178 30.34 21.58 0.08
#